data_a47e84901d1e1165d4adee9be4ec0c72
#
_entry.id   a47e84901d1e1165d4adee9be4ec0c72
#
_cell.length_a   1.000
_cell.length_b   1.000
_cell.length_c   1.000
_cell.angle_alpha   90.00
_cell.angle_beta   90.00
_cell.angle_gamma   90.00
#
_symmetry.space_group_name_H-M   'P 1'
#
loop_
_entity.id
_entity.type
_entity.pdbx_description
1 polymer ?
#
loop_
_entity_poly.entity_id
_entity_poly.type
_entity_poly.pdbx_seq_one_letter_code
_entity_poly.pdbx_strand_id
1 'polypeptide(L)' 'MPVKACSVGGKPGYKWGDNGKCYTYTAGDDASRKAAKKKAINQGLAIGNGKLPED' A
#
# COMPACT_ATOMS: atom_id res chain seq x y z
N MET A 1 7.92 -8.54 -2.07
CA MET A 1 7.38 -7.25 -2.51
C MET A 1 7.48 -6.22 -1.41
N PRO A 2 7.87 -5.00 -1.76
CA PRO A 2 7.88 -3.92 -0.77
C PRO A 2 6.48 -3.55 -0.27
N VAL A 3 5.46 -3.73 -1.10
CA VAL A 3 4.08 -3.49 -0.67
C VAL A 3 3.62 -4.68 0.16
N LYS A 4 3.18 -4.40 1.38
CA LYS A 4 2.73 -5.42 2.31
C LYS A 4 1.28 -5.20 2.70
N ALA A 5 0.60 -6.28 3.03
CA ALA A 5 -0.74 -6.18 3.58
C ALA A 5 -0.66 -5.63 5.01
N CYS A 6 -1.63 -4.79 5.36
CA CYS A 6 -1.74 -4.27 6.71
C CYS A 6 -3.21 -4.19 7.11
N SER A 7 -3.45 -3.87 8.35
CA SER A 7 -4.82 -3.65 8.81
C SER A 7 -4.82 -2.58 9.88
N VAL A 8 -5.90 -1.80 9.90
CA VAL A 8 -6.08 -0.77 10.90
C VAL A 8 -7.54 -0.78 11.32
N GLY A 9 -7.79 -0.96 12.60
CA GLY A 9 -9.15 -0.99 13.12
C GLY A 9 -10.03 -2.05 12.48
N GLY A 10 -9.45 -3.17 12.09
CA GLY A 10 -10.21 -4.25 11.45
C GLY A 10 -10.38 -4.09 9.95
N LYS A 11 -9.86 -3.02 9.37
CA LYS A 11 -9.94 -2.81 7.93
C LYS A 11 -8.65 -3.26 7.26
N PRO A 12 -8.74 -4.01 6.14
CA PRO A 12 -7.54 -4.40 5.41
C PRO A 12 -6.95 -3.23 4.65
N GLY A 13 -5.66 -3.29 4.37
CA GLY A 13 -4.99 -2.24 3.63
C GLY A 13 -3.65 -2.69 3.10
N TYR A 14 -2.94 -1.76 2.50
CA TYR A 14 -1.59 -1.98 1.99
C TYR A 14 -0.68 -0.86 2.44
N LYS A 15 0.59 -1.20 2.63
CA LYS A 15 1.61 -0.22 2.98
C LYS A 15 2.89 -0.53 2.23
N TRP A 16 3.75 0.48 2.13
CA TRP A 16 5.05 0.34 1.49
C TRP A 16 6.09 -0.06 2.53
N GLY A 17 6.50 -1.32 2.51
CA GLY A 17 7.51 -1.81 3.45
C GLY A 17 7.09 -1.62 4.90
N ASP A 18 8.06 -1.57 5.79
CA ASP A 18 7.79 -1.43 7.21
C ASP A 18 7.59 0.02 7.64
N ASN A 19 8.08 0.95 6.85
CA ASN A 19 8.02 2.38 7.18
C ASN A 19 6.88 3.11 6.48
N GLY A 20 6.16 2.43 5.60
CA GLY A 20 5.09 3.05 4.85
C GLY A 20 3.82 3.20 5.67
N LYS A 21 2.99 4.14 5.25
CA LYS A 21 1.68 4.33 5.86
C LYS A 21 0.72 3.23 5.38
N CYS A 22 -0.11 2.74 6.26
CA CYS A 22 -1.13 1.76 5.90
C CYS A 22 -2.32 2.45 5.26
N TYR A 23 -2.57 2.18 4.00
CA TYR A 23 -3.71 2.70 3.26
C TYR A 23 -4.79 1.63 3.25
N THR A 24 -5.85 1.87 4.00
CA THR A 24 -6.93 0.90 4.11
C THR A 24 -7.92 1.03 2.96
N TYR A 25 -8.64 -0.05 2.70
CA TYR A 25 -9.66 -0.08 1.66
C TYR A 25 -10.88 -0.84 2.20
N THR A 26 -11.97 -0.79 1.44
CA THR A 26 -13.19 -1.51 1.81
C THR A 26 -13.09 -2.95 1.33
N ALA A 27 -13.21 -3.90 2.24
CA ALA A 27 -13.18 -5.33 1.90
C ALA A 27 -14.30 -5.64 0.91
N GLY A 28 -13.95 -6.37 -0.15
CA GLY A 28 -14.90 -6.71 -1.19
C GLY A 28 -15.01 -5.68 -2.31
N ASP A 29 -14.33 -4.55 -2.18
CA ASP A 29 -14.32 -3.51 -3.22
C ASP A 29 -12.97 -3.51 -3.92
N ASP A 30 -12.92 -4.11 -5.11
CA ASP A 30 -11.67 -4.22 -5.87
C ASP A 30 -11.11 -2.86 -6.29
N ALA A 31 -11.97 -1.92 -6.63
CA ALA A 31 -11.50 -0.59 -7.02
C ALA A 31 -10.81 0.10 -5.86
N SER A 32 -11.39 -0.01 -4.66
CA SER A 32 -10.81 0.53 -3.45
C SER A 32 -9.47 -0.14 -3.13
N ARG A 33 -9.40 -1.46 -3.29
CA ARG A 33 -8.18 -2.21 -3.05
C ARG A 33 -7.06 -1.79 -3.99
N LYS A 34 -7.38 -1.65 -5.27
CA LYS A 34 -6.39 -1.22 -6.26
C LYS A 34 -5.91 0.19 -5.96
N ALA A 35 -6.80 1.08 -5.55
CA ALA A 35 -6.45 2.44 -5.21
C ALA A 35 -5.50 2.48 -4.00
N ALA A 36 -5.77 1.68 -2.98
CA ALA A 36 -4.92 1.61 -1.79
C ALA A 36 -3.52 1.10 -2.15
N LYS A 37 -3.46 0.06 -2.98
CA LYS A 37 -2.19 -0.49 -3.43
C LYS A 37 -1.40 0.56 -4.22
N LYS A 38 -2.07 1.27 -5.09
CA LYS A 38 -1.42 2.32 -5.88
C LYS A 38 -0.89 3.44 -4.99
N LYS A 39 -1.64 3.83 -3.98
CA LYS A 39 -1.18 4.85 -3.02
C LYS A 39 0.06 4.39 -2.28
N ALA A 40 0.10 3.12 -1.87
CA ALA A 40 1.27 2.57 -1.20
C ALA A 40 2.49 2.59 -2.12
N ILE A 41 2.31 2.21 -3.38
CA ILE A 41 3.38 2.23 -4.36
C ILE A 41 3.87 3.66 -4.60
N ASN A 42 2.95 4.61 -4.71
CA ASN A 42 3.31 6.01 -4.90
C ASN A 42 4.12 6.54 -3.73
N GLN A 43 3.76 6.16 -2.52
CA GLN A 43 4.53 6.51 -1.34
C GLN A 43 5.94 5.91 -1.42
N GLY A 44 6.02 4.67 -1.86
CA GLY A 44 7.31 4.01 -2.04
C GLY A 44 8.19 4.70 -3.06
N LEU A 45 7.63 5.17 -4.16
CA LEU A 45 8.37 5.91 -5.16
C LEU A 45 8.94 7.21 -4.58
N ALA A 46 8.14 7.90 -3.77
CA ALA A 46 8.61 9.13 -3.13
C ALA A 46 9.73 8.84 -2.13
N ILE A 47 9.60 7.78 -1.35
CA ILE A 47 10.62 7.38 -0.39
C ILE A 47 11.87 6.86 -1.09
N GLY A 48 11.67 6.09 -2.15
CA GLY A 48 12.76 5.41 -2.84
C GLY A 48 13.39 6.20 -3.97
N ASN A 49 13.18 7.50 -4.02
CA ASN A 49 13.77 8.37 -5.04
C ASN A 49 13.38 7.97 -6.45
N GLY A 50 12.16 7.54 -6.62
CA GLY A 50 11.62 7.21 -7.93
C GLY A 50 11.90 5.79 -8.41
N LYS A 51 12.54 4.98 -7.61
CA LYS A 51 12.77 3.58 -7.98
C LYS A 51 11.52 2.75 -7.75
N LEU A 52 11.19 1.93 -8.75
CA LEU A 52 10.08 1.00 -8.61
C LEU A 52 10.49 -0.18 -7.75
N PRO A 53 9.54 -0.78 -7.01
CA PRO A 53 9.85 -1.96 -6.22
C PRO A 53 10.14 -3.15 -7.13
N GLU A 54 11.07 -3.96 -6.69
CA GLU A 54 11.33 -5.25 -7.30
C GLU A 54 11.07 -6.31 -6.25
N ASP A 55 10.42 -7.33 -6.64
CA ASP A 55 10.15 -8.42 -5.71
C ASP A 55 11.35 -9.24 -5.42
#